data_9379b24b04f5a9025cece64c6f87f175
#
_entry.id   9379b24b04f5a9025cece64c6f87f175
#
_cell.length_a   1.000
_cell.length_b   1.000
_cell.length_c   1.000
_cell.angle_alpha   90.00
_cell.angle_beta   90.00
_cell.angle_gamma   90.00
#
_symmetry.space_group_name_H-M   'P 1'
#
loop_
_entity.id
_entity.type
_entity.pdbx_description
1 polymer ?
#
loop_
_entity_poly.entity_id
_entity_poly.type
_entity_poly.pdbx_seq_one_letter_code
_entity_poly.pdbx_strand_id
1 'polypeptide(L)'
;IYDRLVGSEMCIRDSHHAAGERDNNIGWWDEFIGHDKTIDTNRFFVVSVNNLGSCFGSSGPLSKDKNGKRFNNNFPQLEVIDWVETQKMLADKLGIKKWHLVIGGSLGGMQSLQWAVSYPKMVKKVGILAAAAKTSSQNIALNEVEREVIRKDNDFYDGKYLEFNKSPVKGLKAARMLGHITYCLLYTSD
;
A
#
# COMPACT_ATOMS: atom_id res chain seq x y z
N ILE A 1 -24.40 16.70 -1.78
CA ILE A 1 -22.97 16.99 -1.53
C ILE A 1 -22.44 15.83 -0.71
N TYR A 2 -21.65 14.97 -1.34
CA TYR A 2 -21.03 13.83 -0.65
C TYR A 2 -19.83 14.31 0.17
N ASP A 3 -19.74 13.89 1.44
CA ASP A 3 -18.51 14.01 2.20
C ASP A 3 -17.46 13.05 1.62
N ARG A 4 -16.19 13.41 1.66
CA ARG A 4 -15.12 12.73 0.92
C ARG A 4 -14.17 12.02 1.86
N LEU A 5 -13.83 10.78 1.51
CA LEU A 5 -12.95 9.89 2.27
C LEU A 5 -11.76 9.45 1.41
N VAL A 6 -10.58 9.38 2.01
CA VAL A 6 -9.41 8.72 1.42
C VAL A 6 -8.99 7.56 2.29
N GLY A 7 -8.78 6.42 1.66
CA GLY A 7 -8.07 5.29 2.23
C GLY A 7 -6.81 5.00 1.44
N SER A 8 -5.76 4.58 2.09
CA SER A 8 -4.51 4.12 1.48
C SER A 8 -4.06 2.81 2.11
N GLU A 9 -3.67 1.86 1.27
CA GLU A 9 -3.30 0.52 1.72
C GLU A 9 -2.19 -0.11 0.90
N MET A 10 -1.47 -1.07 1.50
CA MET A 10 -0.23 -1.62 0.98
C MET A 10 -0.25 -3.12 0.69
N CYS A 11 -1.36 -3.80 0.72
CA CYS A 11 -1.38 -5.23 0.37
C CYS A 11 -2.22 -5.55 -0.84
N ILE A 12 -1.88 -6.66 -1.46
CA ILE A 12 -2.38 -7.23 -2.71
C ILE A 12 -3.92 -7.37 -2.80
N ARG A 13 -4.64 -7.11 -1.69
CA ARG A 13 -6.10 -7.25 -1.59
C ARG A 13 -6.75 -6.12 -0.78
N ASP A 14 -6.10 -5.01 -0.65
CA ASP A 14 -6.38 -4.06 0.43
C ASP A 14 -7.22 -2.86 0.02
N SER A 15 -7.53 -2.68 -1.26
CA SER A 15 -8.57 -1.74 -1.63
C SER A 15 -9.92 -2.45 -1.70
N HIS A 16 -10.98 -1.72 -1.41
CA HIS A 16 -12.35 -2.21 -1.62
C HIS A 16 -12.56 -2.76 -3.06
N HIS A 17 -11.73 -2.33 -4.00
CA HIS A 17 -11.73 -2.70 -5.41
C HIS A 17 -10.38 -3.25 -5.90
N ALA A 18 -9.51 -3.75 -5.03
CA ALA A 18 -8.24 -4.39 -5.43
C ALA A 18 -8.43 -5.75 -6.12
N ALA A 19 -9.62 -6.28 -6.12
CA ALA A 19 -10.03 -7.26 -7.10
C ALA A 19 -10.05 -6.55 -8.46
N GLY A 20 -9.08 -6.81 -9.32
CA GLY A 20 -9.14 -6.39 -10.72
C GLY A 20 -10.46 -6.88 -11.32
N GLU A 21 -10.90 -6.30 -12.44
CA GLU A 21 -12.17 -6.62 -13.13
C GLU A 21 -12.38 -8.14 -13.40
N ARG A 22 -11.40 -8.98 -13.10
CA ARG A 22 -11.41 -10.44 -13.30
C ARG A 22 -11.45 -11.26 -12.00
N ASP A 23 -11.38 -10.62 -10.85
CA ASP A 23 -11.34 -11.30 -9.56
C ASP A 23 -12.65 -11.03 -8.80
N ASN A 24 -13.45 -12.07 -8.62
CA ASN A 24 -14.67 -12.03 -7.78
C ASN A 24 -14.33 -11.97 -6.27
N ASN A 25 -13.11 -11.60 -5.92
CA ASN A 25 -12.68 -11.54 -4.53
C ASN A 25 -13.11 -10.21 -3.91
N ILE A 26 -13.77 -10.29 -2.78
CA ILE A 26 -14.17 -9.18 -1.94
C ILE A 26 -12.92 -8.55 -1.32
N GLY A 27 -12.81 -7.22 -1.34
CA GLY A 27 -11.69 -6.49 -0.73
C GLY A 27 -11.77 -6.50 0.80
N TRP A 28 -10.66 -6.23 1.48
CA TRP A 28 -10.57 -6.24 2.95
C TRP A 28 -11.52 -5.26 3.64
N TRP A 29 -11.80 -4.14 3.01
CA TRP A 29 -12.66 -3.10 3.55
C TRP A 29 -14.12 -3.30 3.20
N ASP A 30 -14.48 -4.38 2.53
CA ASP A 30 -15.87 -4.63 2.15
C ASP A 30 -16.82 -4.68 3.34
N GLU A 31 -16.36 -5.20 4.47
CA GLU A 31 -17.13 -5.20 5.74
C GLU A 31 -17.47 -3.78 6.22
N PHE A 32 -16.64 -2.79 5.91
CA PHE A 32 -16.76 -1.43 6.43
C PHE A 32 -17.23 -0.42 5.39
N ILE A 33 -16.93 -0.65 4.10
CA ILE A 33 -17.20 0.28 3.00
C ILE A 33 -18.28 -0.29 2.09
N GLY A 34 -19.35 0.44 1.88
CA GLY A 34 -20.43 0.05 0.99
C GLY A 34 -21.73 0.75 1.30
N HIS A 35 -22.76 0.37 0.57
CA HIS A 35 -24.13 0.83 0.81
C HIS A 35 -24.61 0.41 2.20
N ASP A 36 -25.07 1.35 3.01
CA ASP A 36 -25.55 1.16 4.38
C ASP A 36 -24.52 0.55 5.36
N LYS A 37 -23.20 0.55 5.00
CA LYS A 37 -22.11 0.13 5.89
C LYS A 37 -21.58 1.29 6.71
N THR A 38 -20.62 1.02 7.62
CA THR A 38 -20.00 2.03 8.50
C THR A 38 -19.48 3.23 7.72
N ILE A 39 -18.87 3.00 6.57
CA ILE A 39 -18.47 4.00 5.58
C ILE A 39 -19.47 3.88 4.42
N ASP A 40 -20.58 4.56 4.58
CA ASP A 40 -21.72 4.48 3.68
C ASP A 40 -21.44 5.24 2.38
N THR A 41 -21.35 4.51 1.27
CA THR A 41 -21.09 5.06 -0.06
C THR A 41 -22.25 5.87 -0.63
N ASN A 42 -23.45 5.84 -0.01
CA ASN A 42 -24.53 6.77 -0.34
C ASN A 42 -24.23 8.19 0.17
N ARG A 43 -23.42 8.31 1.22
CA ARG A 43 -23.09 9.58 1.89
C ARG A 43 -21.69 10.06 1.57
N PHE A 44 -20.77 9.15 1.31
CA PHE A 44 -19.36 9.45 1.13
C PHE A 44 -18.87 9.07 -0.27
N PHE A 45 -18.15 9.98 -0.89
CA PHE A 45 -17.33 9.66 -2.04
C PHE A 45 -16.00 9.07 -1.53
N VAL A 46 -15.82 7.77 -1.75
CA VAL A 46 -14.66 7.02 -1.26
C VAL A 46 -13.62 6.91 -2.38
N VAL A 47 -12.36 7.22 -2.04
CA VAL A 47 -11.22 7.10 -2.94
C VAL A 47 -10.16 6.22 -2.30
N SER A 48 -9.70 5.22 -3.02
CA SER A 48 -8.52 4.42 -2.68
C SER A 48 -7.53 4.46 -3.84
N VAL A 49 -6.25 4.57 -3.53
CA VAL A 49 -5.18 4.78 -4.52
C VAL A 49 -4.13 3.71 -4.35
N ASN A 50 -3.74 3.06 -5.45
CA ASN A 50 -2.58 2.18 -5.45
C ASN A 50 -1.30 3.00 -5.26
N ASN A 51 -0.47 2.57 -4.31
CA ASN A 51 0.80 3.22 -4.01
C ASN A 51 1.77 3.11 -5.19
N LEU A 52 2.55 4.15 -5.41
CA LEU A 52 3.73 4.05 -6.27
C LEU A 52 4.64 2.90 -5.79
N GLY A 53 5.25 2.21 -6.71
CA GLY A 53 6.08 1.03 -6.43
C GLY A 53 5.27 -0.26 -6.27
N SER A 54 3.93 -0.20 -6.26
CA SER A 54 3.06 -1.38 -6.20
C SER A 54 2.94 -2.09 -7.54
N CYS A 55 2.33 -3.28 -7.52
CA CYS A 55 2.12 -4.11 -8.72
C CYS A 55 0.70 -4.00 -9.32
N PHE A 56 -0.14 -3.06 -8.84
CA PHE A 56 -1.56 -2.95 -9.22
C PHE A 56 -1.87 -1.69 -10.04
N GLY A 57 -1.09 -1.44 -11.08
CA GLY A 57 -1.37 -0.39 -12.07
C GLY A 57 -0.67 0.94 -11.82
N SER A 58 -0.12 1.20 -10.63
CA SER A 58 0.75 2.35 -10.40
C SER A 58 2.15 2.10 -10.97
N SER A 59 2.89 3.17 -11.23
CA SER A 59 4.29 3.05 -11.66
C SER A 59 5.12 2.34 -10.59
N GLY A 60 5.93 1.39 -11.02
CA GLY A 60 6.76 0.55 -10.15
C GLY A 60 8.01 0.03 -10.87
N PRO A 61 8.77 -0.87 -10.25
CA PRO A 61 10.02 -1.40 -10.81
C PRO A 61 9.88 -2.01 -12.22
N LEU A 62 8.71 -2.54 -12.55
CA LEU A 62 8.45 -3.11 -13.89
C LEU A 62 8.04 -2.06 -14.92
N SER A 63 7.77 -0.83 -14.52
CA SER A 63 7.48 0.28 -15.42
C SER A 63 8.73 0.63 -16.24
N LYS A 64 8.49 1.25 -17.40
CA LYS A 64 9.57 1.67 -18.30
C LYS A 64 9.87 3.15 -18.10
N ASP A 65 11.12 3.50 -18.19
CA ASP A 65 11.60 4.88 -18.27
C ASP A 65 11.28 5.51 -19.64
N LYS A 66 11.68 6.75 -19.82
CA LYS A 66 11.54 7.50 -21.10
C LYS A 66 12.25 6.87 -22.30
N ASN A 67 13.21 5.99 -22.05
CA ASN A 67 13.97 5.28 -23.07
C ASN A 67 13.41 3.88 -23.36
N GLY A 68 12.30 3.51 -22.73
CA GLY A 68 11.66 2.20 -22.86
C GLY A 68 12.31 1.09 -22.04
N LYS A 69 13.30 1.40 -21.20
CA LYS A 69 13.98 0.44 -20.31
C LYS A 69 13.23 0.31 -18.99
N ARG A 70 13.06 -0.93 -18.49
CA ARG A 70 12.49 -1.15 -17.16
C ARG A 70 13.38 -0.59 -16.06
N PHE A 71 12.75 -0.04 -15.02
CA PHE A 71 13.49 0.46 -13.86
C PHE A 71 14.21 -0.65 -13.10
N ASN A 72 13.54 -1.78 -12.88
CA ASN A 72 14.04 -2.87 -12.04
C ASN A 72 14.56 -2.31 -10.69
N ASN A 73 15.79 -2.63 -10.28
CA ASN A 73 16.40 -2.10 -9.05
C ASN A 73 16.73 -0.61 -9.09
N ASN A 74 16.64 0.05 -10.26
CA ASN A 74 16.86 1.49 -10.40
C ASN A 74 15.55 2.29 -10.22
N PHE A 75 14.44 1.63 -9.82
CA PHE A 75 13.23 2.35 -9.45
C PHE A 75 13.54 3.26 -8.26
N PRO A 76 13.10 4.54 -8.28
CA PRO A 76 13.38 5.46 -7.19
C PRO A 76 12.97 4.91 -5.82
N GLN A 77 13.78 5.17 -4.82
CA GLN A 77 13.40 4.90 -3.44
C GLN A 77 12.25 5.84 -3.07
N LEU A 78 11.22 5.27 -2.46
CA LEU A 78 10.02 6.00 -2.08
C LEU A 78 9.94 6.12 -0.56
N GLU A 79 9.49 7.27 -0.10
CA GLU A 79 9.15 7.56 1.28
C GLU A 79 7.63 7.71 1.45
N VAL A 80 7.17 7.71 2.70
CA VAL A 80 5.72 7.86 3.00
C VAL A 80 5.17 9.18 2.44
N ILE A 81 6.00 10.23 2.44
CA ILE A 81 5.60 11.52 1.90
C ILE A 81 5.32 11.46 0.39
N ASP A 82 6.08 10.67 -0.39
CA ASP A 82 5.90 10.58 -1.85
C ASP A 82 4.52 10.00 -2.19
N TRP A 83 4.06 9.01 -1.44
CA TRP A 83 2.72 8.47 -1.61
C TRP A 83 1.65 9.50 -1.27
N VAL A 84 1.83 10.25 -0.19
CA VAL A 84 0.90 11.30 0.21
C VAL A 84 0.87 12.44 -0.81
N GLU A 85 2.01 12.84 -1.36
CA GLU A 85 2.07 13.83 -2.45
C GLU A 85 1.29 13.37 -3.69
N THR A 86 1.45 12.12 -4.11
CA THR A 86 0.68 11.59 -5.25
C THR A 86 -0.82 11.57 -4.99
N GLN A 87 -1.23 11.24 -3.77
CA GLN A 87 -2.64 11.30 -3.35
C GLN A 87 -3.14 12.74 -3.32
N LYS A 88 -2.29 13.69 -2.89
CA LYS A 88 -2.60 15.12 -2.91
C LYS A 88 -2.80 15.63 -4.34
N MET A 89 -1.91 15.24 -5.26
CA MET A 89 -2.07 15.58 -6.68
C MET A 89 -3.40 15.05 -7.24
N LEU A 90 -3.78 13.82 -6.87
CA LEU A 90 -5.09 13.27 -7.27
C LEU A 90 -6.24 14.07 -6.65
N ALA A 91 -6.15 14.42 -5.38
CA ALA A 91 -7.16 15.25 -4.72
C ALA A 91 -7.36 16.59 -5.44
N ASP A 92 -6.27 17.23 -5.83
CA ASP A 92 -6.31 18.50 -6.59
C ASP A 92 -6.98 18.30 -7.95
N LYS A 93 -6.60 17.24 -8.68
CA LYS A 93 -7.19 16.91 -9.98
C LYS A 93 -8.69 16.63 -9.88
N LEU A 94 -9.13 16.03 -8.78
CA LEU A 94 -10.54 15.77 -8.49
C LEU A 94 -11.27 17.00 -7.90
N GLY A 95 -10.58 18.12 -7.71
CA GLY A 95 -11.15 19.34 -7.12
C GLY A 95 -11.49 19.20 -5.64
N ILE A 96 -10.86 18.25 -4.93
CA ILE A 96 -11.13 17.98 -3.52
C ILE A 96 -10.35 18.95 -2.66
N LYS A 97 -11.04 19.85 -1.98
CA LYS A 97 -10.43 20.84 -1.08
C LYS A 97 -10.25 20.33 0.35
N LYS A 98 -11.07 19.38 0.76
CA LYS A 98 -11.04 18.86 2.12
C LYS A 98 -11.58 17.44 2.17
N TRP A 99 -10.86 16.56 2.87
CA TRP A 99 -11.28 15.22 3.19
C TRP A 99 -12.06 15.19 4.50
N HIS A 100 -13.17 14.49 4.54
CA HIS A 100 -13.90 14.25 5.78
C HIS A 100 -13.12 13.31 6.70
N LEU A 101 -12.52 12.28 6.13
CA LEU A 101 -11.71 11.30 6.84
C LEU A 101 -10.59 10.80 5.91
N VAL A 102 -9.38 10.72 6.43
CA VAL A 102 -8.27 9.97 5.85
C VAL A 102 -8.00 8.80 6.79
N ILE A 103 -8.08 7.57 6.28
CA ILE A 103 -7.97 6.37 7.12
C ILE A 103 -7.11 5.31 6.42
N GLY A 104 -6.34 4.59 7.21
CA GLY A 104 -5.55 3.48 6.69
C GLY A 104 -5.01 2.57 7.79
N GLY A 105 -4.70 1.33 7.41
CA GLY A 105 -4.08 0.34 8.26
C GLY A 105 -2.59 0.17 7.96
N SER A 106 -1.77 -0.15 8.96
CA SER A 106 -0.34 -0.40 8.81
C SER A 106 0.37 0.74 8.07
N LEU A 107 0.95 0.51 6.88
CA LEU A 107 1.55 1.57 6.05
C LEU A 107 0.51 2.63 5.64
N GLY A 108 -0.74 2.25 5.39
CA GLY A 108 -1.83 3.19 5.16
C GLY A 108 -2.09 4.09 6.36
N GLY A 109 -1.92 3.58 7.58
CA GLY A 109 -1.98 4.37 8.82
C GLY A 109 -0.82 5.37 8.92
N MET A 110 0.39 5.00 8.49
CA MET A 110 1.53 5.94 8.39
C MET A 110 1.25 7.04 7.36
N GLN A 111 0.65 6.70 6.22
CA GLN A 111 0.23 7.69 5.22
C GLN A 111 -0.87 8.59 5.76
N SER A 112 -1.83 8.06 6.50
CA SER A 112 -2.89 8.85 7.16
C SER A 112 -2.31 9.85 8.17
N LEU A 113 -1.31 9.43 8.94
CA LEU A 113 -0.57 10.32 9.83
C LEU A 113 0.18 11.40 9.05
N GLN A 114 0.86 11.01 7.98
CA GLN A 114 1.59 11.96 7.11
C GLN A 114 0.63 12.98 6.47
N TRP A 115 -0.57 12.58 6.06
CA TRP A 115 -1.61 13.50 5.61
C TRP A 115 -1.96 14.56 6.66
N ALA A 116 -2.13 14.13 7.92
CA ALA A 116 -2.45 15.05 9.02
C ALA A 116 -1.32 16.05 9.29
N VAL A 117 -0.07 15.62 9.12
CA VAL A 117 1.12 16.45 9.33
C VAL A 117 1.33 17.42 8.16
N SER A 118 1.28 16.91 6.92
CA SER A 118 1.59 17.71 5.73
C SER A 118 0.44 18.62 5.31
N TYR A 119 -0.80 18.16 5.48
CA TYR A 119 -2.00 18.86 4.99
C TYR A 119 -3.10 19.00 6.05
N PRO A 120 -2.82 19.54 7.25
CA PRO A 120 -3.76 19.58 8.38
C PRO A 120 -5.06 20.34 8.04
N LYS A 121 -5.00 21.33 7.16
CA LYS A 121 -6.18 22.09 6.72
C LYS A 121 -7.08 21.32 5.75
N MET A 122 -6.53 20.32 5.08
CA MET A 122 -7.26 19.49 4.11
C MET A 122 -7.90 18.24 4.72
N VAL A 123 -7.64 17.92 5.98
CA VAL A 123 -8.14 16.73 6.65
C VAL A 123 -9.00 17.13 7.85
N LYS A 124 -10.23 16.59 7.93
CA LYS A 124 -11.13 16.85 9.07
C LYS A 124 -10.94 15.82 10.18
N LYS A 125 -10.73 14.55 9.81
CA LYS A 125 -10.52 13.43 10.73
C LYS A 125 -9.46 12.50 10.16
N VAL A 126 -8.73 11.82 11.04
CA VAL A 126 -7.72 10.81 10.69
C VAL A 126 -8.00 9.53 11.44
N GLY A 127 -7.99 8.41 10.72
CA GLY A 127 -8.02 7.06 11.27
C GLY A 127 -6.66 6.41 11.07
N ILE A 128 -5.97 6.06 12.15
CA ILE A 128 -4.67 5.40 12.13
C ILE A 128 -4.85 4.04 12.78
N LEU A 129 -4.80 2.97 11.99
CA LEU A 129 -5.05 1.61 12.44
C LEU A 129 -3.75 0.81 12.39
N ALA A 130 -3.41 0.11 13.49
CA ALA A 130 -2.24 -0.78 13.57
C ALA A 130 -0.94 -0.16 12.99
N ALA A 131 -0.70 1.13 13.27
CA ALA A 131 0.45 1.87 12.75
C ALA A 131 1.05 2.78 13.82
N ALA A 132 2.33 3.08 13.66
CA ALA A 132 3.08 3.96 14.53
C ALA A 132 3.84 5.02 13.71
N ALA A 133 4.16 6.16 14.35
CA ALA A 133 4.93 7.23 13.72
C ALA A 133 6.39 6.85 13.45
N LYS A 134 6.88 5.79 14.09
CA LYS A 134 8.26 5.29 13.95
C LYS A 134 8.27 3.77 13.95
N THR A 135 8.91 3.20 12.96
CA THR A 135 9.14 1.74 12.89
C THR A 135 10.13 1.31 13.98
N SER A 136 9.82 0.24 14.70
CA SER A 136 10.72 -0.31 15.70
C SER A 136 11.97 -0.93 15.07
N SER A 137 13.07 -0.99 15.83
CA SER A 137 14.30 -1.65 15.37
C SER A 137 14.07 -3.12 15.04
N GLN A 138 13.18 -3.79 15.77
CA GLN A 138 12.81 -5.18 15.52
C GLN A 138 12.12 -5.31 14.15
N ASN A 139 11.15 -4.46 13.82
CA ASN A 139 10.49 -4.49 12.52
C ASN A 139 11.46 -4.19 11.37
N ILE A 140 12.38 -3.25 11.58
CA ILE A 140 13.43 -2.95 10.60
C ILE A 140 14.28 -4.19 10.34
N ALA A 141 14.72 -4.88 11.40
CA ALA A 141 15.53 -6.09 11.29
C ALA A 141 14.78 -7.23 10.58
N LEU A 142 13.53 -7.48 10.95
CA LEU A 142 12.71 -8.52 10.33
C LEU A 142 12.47 -8.24 8.84
N ASN A 143 12.12 -7.02 8.48
CA ASN A 143 11.96 -6.62 7.08
C ASN A 143 13.27 -6.73 6.29
N GLU A 144 14.43 -6.51 6.92
CA GLU A 144 15.72 -6.71 6.24
C GLU A 144 16.00 -8.19 5.98
N VAL A 145 15.68 -9.08 6.93
CA VAL A 145 15.76 -10.53 6.71
C VAL A 145 14.88 -10.95 5.53
N GLU A 146 13.64 -10.44 5.44
CA GLU A 146 12.74 -10.73 4.33
C GLU A 146 13.33 -10.29 2.98
N ARG A 147 13.91 -9.09 2.92
CA ARG A 147 14.57 -8.59 1.70
C ARG A 147 15.79 -9.43 1.32
N GLU A 148 16.61 -9.79 2.31
CA GLU A 148 17.83 -10.56 2.07
C GLU A 148 17.55 -11.98 1.56
N VAL A 149 16.56 -12.68 2.09
CA VAL A 149 16.23 -14.02 1.57
C VAL A 149 15.72 -13.98 0.13
N ILE A 150 15.03 -12.91 -0.28
CA ILE A 150 14.62 -12.70 -1.67
C ILE A 150 15.83 -12.37 -2.55
N ARG A 151 16.71 -11.46 -2.12
CA ARG A 151 17.91 -11.05 -2.87
C ARG A 151 18.90 -12.20 -3.08
N LYS A 152 18.96 -13.11 -2.10
CA LYS A 152 19.85 -14.29 -2.15
C LYS A 152 19.29 -15.49 -2.90
N ASP A 153 18.05 -15.39 -3.37
CA ASP A 153 17.52 -16.42 -4.26
C ASP A 153 18.28 -16.42 -5.58
N ASN A 154 18.76 -17.58 -6.02
CA ASN A 154 19.54 -17.72 -7.26
C ASN A 154 18.79 -17.22 -8.50
N ASP A 155 17.47 -17.25 -8.47
CA ASP A 155 16.60 -16.78 -9.56
C ASP A 155 16.21 -15.29 -9.42
N PHE A 156 16.82 -14.53 -8.51
CA PHE A 156 16.57 -13.09 -8.33
C PHE A 156 17.27 -12.23 -9.39
N TYR A 157 18.46 -12.61 -9.80
CA TYR A 157 19.28 -11.93 -10.82
C TYR A 157 19.40 -10.42 -10.61
N ASP A 158 19.65 -9.99 -9.40
CA ASP A 158 19.72 -8.57 -9.03
C ASP A 158 18.49 -7.77 -9.48
N GLY A 159 17.31 -8.35 -9.31
CA GLY A 159 16.01 -7.76 -9.70
C GLY A 159 15.69 -7.85 -11.19
N LYS A 160 16.55 -8.47 -12.00
CA LYS A 160 16.35 -8.63 -13.46
C LYS A 160 15.74 -9.99 -13.84
N TYR A 161 15.17 -10.70 -12.88
CA TYR A 161 14.66 -12.07 -13.05
C TYR A 161 13.72 -12.25 -14.25
N LEU A 162 12.95 -11.23 -14.63
CA LEU A 162 12.07 -11.28 -15.81
C LEU A 162 12.84 -11.29 -17.14
N GLU A 163 14.05 -10.73 -17.20
CA GLU A 163 14.90 -10.77 -18.39
C GLU A 163 15.38 -12.21 -18.68
N PHE A 164 15.45 -13.02 -17.64
CA PHE A 164 15.82 -14.43 -17.69
C PHE A 164 14.63 -15.39 -17.68
N ASN A 165 13.40 -14.88 -17.74
CA ASN A 165 12.16 -15.64 -17.60
C ASN A 165 12.16 -16.48 -16.31
N LYS A 166 12.62 -15.91 -15.20
CA LYS A 166 12.74 -16.50 -13.87
C LYS A 166 11.89 -15.78 -12.85
N SER A 167 11.78 -16.38 -11.66
CA SER A 167 11.18 -15.74 -10.49
C SER A 167 11.84 -16.28 -9.23
N PRO A 168 12.16 -15.44 -8.24
CA PRO A 168 12.79 -15.83 -6.99
C PRO A 168 11.79 -16.51 -6.03
N VAL A 169 11.22 -17.63 -6.46
CA VAL A 169 10.10 -18.30 -5.76
C VAL A 169 10.49 -18.79 -4.38
N LYS A 170 11.73 -19.28 -4.19
CA LYS A 170 12.20 -19.79 -2.91
C LYS A 170 12.36 -18.65 -1.90
N GLY A 171 13.00 -17.55 -2.32
CA GLY A 171 13.15 -16.36 -1.51
C GLY A 171 11.81 -15.73 -1.14
N LEU A 172 10.90 -15.61 -2.11
CA LEU A 172 9.55 -15.10 -1.87
C LEU A 172 8.75 -15.98 -0.89
N LYS A 173 8.85 -17.30 -0.99
CA LYS A 173 8.22 -18.21 -0.04
C LYS A 173 8.77 -18.05 1.37
N ALA A 174 10.10 -17.97 1.52
CA ALA A 174 10.75 -17.81 2.82
C ALA A 174 10.39 -16.45 3.46
N ALA A 175 10.44 -15.37 2.71
CA ALA A 175 10.01 -14.06 3.17
C ALA A 175 8.54 -14.05 3.60
N ARG A 176 7.66 -14.71 2.84
CA ARG A 176 6.24 -14.80 3.20
C ARG A 176 5.99 -15.63 4.46
N MET A 177 6.75 -16.69 4.68
CA MET A 177 6.68 -17.46 5.93
C MET A 177 7.07 -16.61 7.13
N LEU A 178 8.14 -15.82 7.02
CA LEU A 178 8.53 -14.88 8.07
C LEU A 178 7.45 -13.80 8.27
N GLY A 179 6.90 -13.27 7.18
CA GLY A 179 5.78 -12.32 7.24
C GLY A 179 4.59 -12.89 8.01
N HIS A 180 4.21 -14.14 7.79
CA HIS A 180 3.13 -14.77 8.57
C HIS A 180 3.45 -14.84 10.07
N ILE A 181 4.68 -15.16 10.44
CA ILE A 181 5.09 -15.21 11.85
C ILE A 181 5.03 -13.82 12.50
N THR A 182 5.41 -12.77 11.76
CA THR A 182 5.48 -11.41 12.29
C THR A 182 4.13 -10.68 12.31
N TYR A 183 3.21 -11.04 11.40
CA TYR A 183 1.85 -10.47 11.34
C TYR A 183 0.84 -11.24 12.18
N CYS A 184 1.03 -12.55 12.36
CA CYS A 184 0.18 -13.36 13.19
C CYS A 184 0.68 -13.28 14.63
N LEU A 185 -0.04 -12.56 15.46
CA LEU A 185 0.23 -12.54 16.90
C LEU A 185 -0.01 -13.94 17.47
N LEU A 186 0.88 -14.36 18.36
CA LEU A 186 0.82 -15.63 19.10
C LEU A 186 -0.50 -15.88 19.89
N TYR A 187 -1.43 -14.92 19.86
CA TYR A 187 -2.71 -14.98 20.55
C TYR A 187 -3.82 -15.70 19.78
N THR A 188 -3.56 -16.17 18.58
CA THR A 188 -4.58 -16.88 17.76
C THR A 188 -4.34 -18.38 17.67
N SER A 189 -3.52 -18.94 18.55
CA SER A 189 -3.22 -20.38 18.60
C SER A 189 -3.86 -21.09 19.81
N ASP A 190 -5.05 -20.68 20.22
CA ASP A 190 -5.91 -21.46 21.11
C ASP A 190 -7.04 -22.12 20.30
#